data_c14272c8cc3be6d723a2b59917399acf
#
_entry.id   c14272c8cc3be6d723a2b59917399acf
#
_cell.length_a   1.000
_cell.length_b   1.000
_cell.length_c   1.000
_cell.angle_alpha   90.00
_cell.angle_beta   90.00
_cell.angle_gamma   90.00
#
_symmetry.space_group_name_H-M   'P 1'
#
loop_
_entity.id
_entity.type
_entity.pdbx_description
1 polymer ?
#
loop_
_entity_poly.entity_id
_entity_poly.type
_entity_poly.pdbx_seq_one_letter_code
_entity_poly.pdbx_strand_id
1 'polypeptide(L)'
;SIQTSFPVSMELFTSYREIATDQSKAGKVMRTILMRLGSEVYEQICLAAASADEDRGTAIYYVLHRAFWGGRCEKRVMEALADPYVSRVAKLALCVKREYHHYFGFVRFREISGRFLLAKIQPGNDILSLMALHFSNRFPNENWVIYDEKRQKALCHEKGKECVMRKGVRIQVPGSTVGDMGEYEELWQ
;
A
#
# COMPACT_ATOMS: atom_id res chain seq x y z
N SER A 1 -1.35 -21.70 4.24
CA SER A 1 -1.16 -20.42 3.56
C SER A 1 -1.73 -19.27 4.37
N ILE A 2 -1.23 -18.06 4.16
CA ILE A 2 -1.73 -16.83 4.78
C ILE A 2 -2.29 -15.96 3.67
N GLN A 3 -3.59 -15.72 3.69
CA GLN A 3 -4.30 -14.93 2.68
C GLN A 3 -4.91 -13.67 3.33
N THR A 4 -5.13 -12.64 2.54
CA THR A 4 -5.70 -11.35 2.99
C THR A 4 -7.17 -11.19 2.61
N SER A 5 -7.75 -12.18 1.93
CA SER A 5 -9.16 -12.26 1.54
C SER A 5 -9.66 -13.69 1.76
N PHE A 6 -10.95 -13.85 1.96
CA PHE A 6 -11.56 -15.18 1.97
C PHE A 6 -11.39 -15.84 0.59
N PRO A 7 -11.02 -17.13 0.54
CA PRO A 7 -10.92 -17.85 -0.73
C PRO A 7 -12.31 -17.95 -1.38
N VAL A 8 -12.34 -17.80 -2.70
CA VAL A 8 -13.58 -17.91 -3.49
C VAL A 8 -14.15 -19.35 -3.46
N SER A 9 -13.27 -20.33 -3.28
CA SER A 9 -13.64 -21.75 -3.09
C SER A 9 -12.92 -22.32 -1.87
N MET A 10 -13.65 -23.05 -1.03
CA MET A 10 -13.07 -23.75 0.11
C MET A 10 -12.49 -25.08 -0.36
N GLU A 11 -11.23 -25.35 0.02
CA GLU A 11 -10.60 -26.64 -0.21
C GLU A 11 -11.12 -27.69 0.78
N LEU A 12 -11.38 -28.91 0.30
CA LEU A 12 -11.77 -30.04 1.14
C LEU A 12 -10.65 -30.35 2.16
N PHE A 13 -11.03 -30.66 3.40
CA PHE A 13 -10.12 -30.98 4.50
C PHE A 13 -9.21 -29.83 4.97
N THR A 14 -9.51 -28.59 4.60
CA THR A 14 -8.77 -27.39 5.04
C THR A 14 -9.58 -26.64 6.08
N SER A 15 -8.94 -26.28 7.20
CA SER A 15 -9.54 -25.42 8.22
C SER A 15 -9.11 -23.96 7.98
N TYR A 16 -10.06 -23.04 7.93
CA TYR A 16 -9.83 -21.62 7.81
C TYR A 16 -10.01 -20.94 9.15
N ARG A 17 -9.05 -20.09 9.51
CA ARG A 17 -9.14 -19.26 10.72
C ARG A 17 -9.02 -17.79 10.33
N GLU A 18 -10.06 -17.03 10.59
CA GLU A 18 -10.03 -15.58 10.45
C GLU A 18 -9.32 -14.95 11.66
N ILE A 19 -8.45 -13.98 11.39
CA ILE A 19 -7.74 -13.23 12.41
C ILE A 19 -8.02 -11.73 12.17
N ALA A 20 -8.65 -11.10 13.16
CA ALA A 20 -8.91 -9.66 13.11
C ALA A 20 -7.59 -8.85 13.10
N THR A 21 -7.61 -7.76 12.35
CA THR A 21 -6.47 -6.83 12.29
C THR A 21 -6.28 -6.13 13.64
N ASP A 22 -5.06 -6.21 14.18
CA ASP A 22 -4.65 -5.52 15.41
C ASP A 22 -3.55 -4.51 15.06
N GLN A 23 -3.91 -3.24 15.03
CA GLN A 23 -3.00 -2.13 14.69
C GLN A 23 -1.83 -2.02 15.66
N SER A 24 -2.04 -2.28 16.96
CA SER A 24 -0.97 -2.21 17.97
C SER A 24 0.07 -3.31 17.74
N LYS A 25 -0.39 -4.55 17.50
CA LYS A 25 0.50 -5.67 17.18
C LYS A 25 1.21 -5.45 15.85
N ALA A 26 0.52 -4.99 14.82
CA ALA A 26 1.13 -4.68 13.53
C ALA A 26 2.26 -3.65 13.67
N GLY A 27 2.02 -2.55 14.40
CA GLY A 27 3.03 -1.53 14.67
C GLY A 27 4.25 -2.06 15.46
N LYS A 28 4.05 -3.00 16.40
CA LYS A 28 5.16 -3.65 17.11
C LYS A 28 5.99 -4.53 16.17
N VAL A 29 5.33 -5.31 15.31
CA VAL A 29 6.00 -6.16 14.32
C VAL A 29 6.81 -5.31 13.35
N MET A 30 6.23 -4.25 12.79
CA MET A 30 6.92 -3.33 11.88
C MET A 30 8.18 -2.73 12.52
N ARG A 31 8.08 -2.21 13.76
CA ARG A 31 9.24 -1.70 14.50
C ARG A 31 10.30 -2.77 14.73
N THR A 32 9.90 -4.00 15.07
CA THR A 32 10.82 -5.11 15.29
C THR A 32 11.59 -5.45 14.02
N ILE A 33 10.90 -5.50 12.86
CA ILE A 33 11.54 -5.74 11.56
C ILE A 33 12.58 -4.64 11.29
N LEU A 34 12.17 -3.37 11.40
CA LEU A 34 13.04 -2.24 11.14
C LEU A 34 14.29 -2.24 12.04
N MET A 35 14.11 -2.45 13.35
CA MET A 35 15.20 -2.39 14.31
C MET A 35 16.15 -3.59 14.23
N ARG A 36 15.64 -4.79 13.97
CA ARG A 36 16.44 -6.02 14.00
C ARG A 36 16.99 -6.42 12.63
N LEU A 37 16.24 -6.20 11.55
CA LEU A 37 16.62 -6.58 10.20
C LEU A 37 17.13 -5.41 9.35
N GLY A 38 16.83 -4.16 9.74
CA GLY A 38 17.28 -2.95 9.05
C GLY A 38 16.24 -2.41 8.06
N SER A 39 16.54 -1.20 7.56
CA SER A 39 15.62 -0.45 6.68
C SER A 39 15.42 -1.09 5.33
N GLU A 40 16.45 -1.72 4.77
CA GLU A 40 16.38 -2.36 3.45
C GLU A 40 15.43 -3.56 3.45
N VAL A 41 15.55 -4.47 4.43
CA VAL A 41 14.65 -5.60 4.57
C VAL A 41 13.23 -5.11 4.85
N TYR A 42 13.10 -4.10 5.72
CA TYR A 42 11.81 -3.49 6.03
C TYR A 42 11.12 -2.91 4.78
N GLU A 43 11.85 -2.15 3.95
CA GLU A 43 11.32 -1.61 2.68
C GLU A 43 10.85 -2.73 1.75
N GLN A 44 11.64 -3.78 1.56
CA GLN A 44 11.28 -4.92 0.71
C GLN A 44 10.01 -5.63 1.20
N ILE A 45 9.88 -5.84 2.52
CA ILE A 45 8.68 -6.42 3.13
C ILE A 45 7.46 -5.52 2.93
N CYS A 46 7.59 -4.20 3.13
CA CYS A 46 6.49 -3.25 2.91
C CYS A 46 6.03 -3.23 1.44
N LEU A 47 6.99 -3.22 0.51
CA LEU A 47 6.68 -3.29 -0.92
C LEU A 47 5.98 -4.60 -1.28
N ALA A 48 6.48 -5.75 -0.83
CA ALA A 48 5.84 -7.04 -1.08
C ALA A 48 4.43 -7.11 -0.46
N ALA A 49 4.24 -6.53 0.73
CA ALA A 49 2.93 -6.48 1.38
C ALA A 49 1.90 -5.62 0.61
N ALA A 50 2.36 -4.62 -0.15
CA ALA A 50 1.51 -3.81 -1.01
C ALA A 50 1.11 -4.51 -2.32
N SER A 51 1.71 -5.66 -2.65
CA SER A 51 1.35 -6.45 -3.83
C SER A 51 -0.10 -6.94 -3.75
N ALA A 52 -0.74 -7.09 -4.91
CA ALA A 52 -2.06 -7.71 -5.03
C ALA A 52 -2.02 -9.25 -5.04
N ASP A 53 -0.82 -9.84 -5.02
CA ASP A 53 -0.62 -11.28 -5.04
C ASP A 53 -1.20 -11.96 -3.79
N GLU A 54 -1.94 -13.04 -3.96
CA GLU A 54 -2.62 -13.73 -2.86
C GLU A 54 -1.64 -14.43 -1.91
N ASP A 55 -0.53 -14.94 -2.43
CA ASP A 55 0.49 -15.67 -1.66
C ASP A 55 1.49 -14.77 -0.94
N ARG A 56 1.39 -13.44 -1.10
CA ARG A 56 2.33 -12.48 -0.48
C ARG A 56 2.49 -12.68 1.03
N GLY A 57 1.36 -12.94 1.71
CA GLY A 57 1.35 -13.15 3.16
C GLY A 57 2.16 -14.37 3.58
N THR A 58 2.00 -15.46 2.85
CA THR A 58 2.75 -16.72 3.07
C THR A 58 4.24 -16.52 2.82
N ALA A 59 4.61 -15.90 1.71
CA ALA A 59 6.02 -15.65 1.38
C ALA A 59 6.69 -14.75 2.44
N ILE A 60 6.05 -13.63 2.82
CA ILE A 60 6.55 -12.73 3.86
C ILE A 60 6.71 -13.46 5.20
N TYR A 61 5.74 -14.27 5.60
CA TYR A 61 5.81 -15.04 6.84
C TYR A 61 7.03 -15.94 6.89
N TYR A 62 7.29 -16.72 5.84
CA TYR A 62 8.43 -17.64 5.81
C TYR A 62 9.77 -16.91 5.82
N VAL A 63 9.88 -15.79 5.11
CA VAL A 63 11.10 -14.94 5.15
C VAL A 63 11.34 -14.41 6.57
N LEU A 64 10.31 -13.87 7.22
CA LEU A 64 10.43 -13.35 8.59
C LEU A 64 10.68 -14.48 9.61
N HIS A 65 10.00 -15.60 9.45
CA HIS A 65 10.24 -16.76 10.31
C HIS A 65 11.71 -17.20 10.23
N ARG A 66 12.25 -17.35 9.04
CA ARG A 66 13.67 -17.68 8.84
C ARG A 66 14.59 -16.63 9.45
N ALA A 67 14.32 -15.34 9.24
CA ALA A 67 15.15 -14.25 9.77
C ALA A 67 15.18 -14.19 11.29
N PHE A 68 14.09 -14.56 11.97
CA PHE A 68 14.00 -14.45 13.44
C PHE A 68 14.29 -15.77 14.17
N TRP A 69 13.96 -16.92 13.59
CA TRP A 69 14.05 -18.24 14.25
C TRP A 69 15.09 -19.19 13.64
N GLY A 70 15.77 -18.77 12.57
CA GLY A 70 16.85 -19.56 11.94
C GLY A 70 18.19 -19.62 12.72
N GLY A 71 18.17 -19.26 14.01
CA GLY A 71 19.32 -19.34 14.92
C GLY A 71 20.19 -18.08 14.98
N ARG A 72 20.14 -17.21 13.99
CA ARG A 72 20.75 -15.87 13.96
C ARG A 72 19.80 -14.91 13.26
N CYS A 73 19.62 -13.72 13.85
CA CYS A 73 18.87 -12.66 13.20
C CYS A 73 19.63 -12.19 11.93
N GLU A 74 19.16 -12.62 10.79
CA GLU A 74 19.87 -12.38 9.53
C GLU A 74 19.41 -11.06 8.87
N LYS A 75 20.21 -10.02 9.05
CA LYS A 75 19.98 -8.75 8.32
C LYS A 75 20.09 -8.92 6.80
N ARG A 76 20.81 -9.94 6.35
CA ARG A 76 21.05 -10.26 4.94
C ARG A 76 20.10 -11.35 4.41
N VAL A 77 18.98 -11.59 5.09
CA VAL A 77 18.01 -12.63 4.70
C VAL A 77 17.56 -12.49 3.24
N MET A 78 17.42 -11.25 2.74
CA MET A 78 16.97 -10.98 1.37
C MET A 78 18.03 -11.28 0.30
N GLU A 79 19.28 -11.58 0.67
CA GLU A 79 20.33 -11.97 -0.28
C GLU A 79 20.25 -13.47 -0.64
N ALA A 80 19.53 -14.27 0.14
CA ALA A 80 19.38 -15.70 -0.09
C ALA A 80 18.38 -16.02 -1.21
N LEU A 81 18.62 -15.50 -2.43
CA LEU A 81 17.71 -15.61 -3.57
C LEU A 81 17.46 -17.06 -4.06
N ALA A 82 18.29 -18.02 -3.64
CA ALA A 82 18.05 -19.45 -3.87
C ALA A 82 16.85 -19.98 -3.06
N ASP A 83 16.47 -19.31 -1.96
CA ASP A 83 15.26 -19.62 -1.20
C ASP A 83 14.03 -19.16 -1.98
N PRO A 84 13.04 -20.04 -2.22
CA PRO A 84 11.87 -19.72 -3.03
C PRO A 84 11.02 -18.59 -2.45
N TYR A 85 10.93 -18.48 -1.12
CA TYR A 85 10.15 -17.43 -0.46
C TYR A 85 10.87 -16.08 -0.52
N VAL A 86 12.19 -16.05 -0.34
CA VAL A 86 13.01 -14.84 -0.51
C VAL A 86 12.93 -14.35 -1.94
N SER A 87 13.12 -15.24 -2.92
CA SER A 87 12.97 -14.92 -4.34
C SER A 87 11.58 -14.38 -4.66
N ARG A 88 10.53 -14.97 -4.06
CA ARG A 88 9.15 -14.51 -4.23
C ARG A 88 8.95 -13.09 -3.69
N VAL A 89 9.35 -12.83 -2.45
CA VAL A 89 9.26 -11.50 -1.83
C VAL A 89 10.02 -10.46 -2.65
N ALA A 90 11.24 -10.75 -3.10
CA ALA A 90 12.02 -9.85 -3.93
C ALA A 90 11.32 -9.52 -5.26
N LYS A 91 10.73 -10.53 -5.93
CA LYS A 91 9.96 -10.32 -7.17
C LYS A 91 8.72 -9.46 -6.95
N LEU A 92 7.96 -9.70 -5.88
CA LEU A 92 6.78 -8.92 -5.53
C LEU A 92 7.16 -7.46 -5.22
N ALA A 93 8.20 -7.24 -4.42
CA ALA A 93 8.71 -5.92 -4.08
C ALA A 93 9.14 -5.15 -5.34
N LEU A 94 9.87 -5.81 -6.26
CA LEU A 94 10.30 -5.21 -7.52
C LEU A 94 9.12 -4.84 -8.42
N CYS A 95 8.10 -5.71 -8.51
CA CYS A 95 6.88 -5.45 -9.28
C CYS A 95 6.17 -4.20 -8.78
N VAL A 96 5.92 -4.11 -7.48
CA VAL A 96 5.29 -2.95 -6.84
C VAL A 96 6.14 -1.69 -7.02
N LYS A 97 7.46 -1.80 -6.84
CA LYS A 97 8.41 -0.68 -7.02
C LYS A 97 8.34 -0.10 -8.43
N ARG A 98 8.33 -0.96 -9.45
CA ARG A 98 8.21 -0.53 -10.86
C ARG A 98 6.87 0.15 -11.13
N GLU A 99 5.78 -0.38 -10.58
CA GLU A 99 4.46 0.20 -10.78
C GLU A 99 4.35 1.60 -10.17
N TYR A 100 4.71 1.80 -8.89
CA TYR A 100 4.58 3.12 -8.30
C TYR A 100 5.53 4.15 -8.92
N HIS A 101 6.74 3.75 -9.35
CA HIS A 101 7.62 4.63 -10.12
C HIS A 101 7.00 5.05 -11.46
N HIS A 102 6.32 4.13 -12.15
CA HIS A 102 5.57 4.45 -13.35
C HIS A 102 4.52 5.55 -13.07
N TYR A 103 3.76 5.39 -12.01
CA TYR A 103 2.74 6.39 -11.64
C TYR A 103 3.32 7.77 -11.30
N PHE A 104 4.54 7.90 -10.83
CA PHE A 104 5.17 9.22 -10.60
C PHE A 104 5.22 10.07 -11.87
N GLY A 105 5.41 9.46 -13.03
CA GLY A 105 5.44 10.15 -14.32
C GLY A 105 4.08 10.27 -15.02
N PHE A 106 3.11 9.40 -14.67
CA PHE A 106 1.88 9.27 -15.44
C PHE A 106 0.60 9.73 -14.71
N VAL A 107 0.66 10.07 -13.43
CA VAL A 107 -0.49 10.69 -12.74
C VAL A 107 -0.85 12.01 -13.39
N ARG A 108 -2.13 12.14 -13.73
CA ARG A 108 -2.68 13.36 -14.34
C ARG A 108 -3.67 13.99 -13.37
N PHE A 109 -3.34 15.18 -12.91
CA PHE A 109 -4.22 15.98 -12.09
C PHE A 109 -5.13 16.85 -12.95
N ARG A 110 -6.37 16.98 -12.50
CA ARG A 110 -7.35 17.93 -13.02
C ARG A 110 -7.75 18.85 -11.89
N GLU A 111 -7.84 20.13 -12.16
CA GLU A 111 -8.33 21.10 -11.20
C GLU A 111 -9.86 20.98 -11.06
N ILE A 112 -10.33 20.91 -9.83
CA ILE A 112 -11.74 20.81 -9.49
C ILE A 112 -12.18 22.12 -8.81
N SER A 113 -13.07 22.86 -9.48
CA SER A 113 -13.71 24.09 -8.97
C SER A 113 -12.73 25.15 -8.46
N GLY A 114 -11.49 25.21 -8.99
CA GLY A 114 -10.47 26.15 -8.54
C GLY A 114 -9.97 25.95 -7.12
N ARG A 115 -10.23 24.78 -6.49
CA ARG A 115 -9.96 24.54 -5.07
C ARG A 115 -8.91 23.47 -4.80
N PHE A 116 -8.90 22.41 -5.57
CA PHE A 116 -7.94 21.32 -5.41
C PHE A 116 -7.70 20.54 -6.71
N LEU A 117 -6.62 19.78 -6.71
CA LEU A 117 -6.21 18.93 -7.81
C LEU A 117 -6.67 17.48 -7.55
N LEU A 118 -7.38 16.87 -8.48
CA LEU A 118 -7.83 15.48 -8.39
C LEU A 118 -7.16 14.63 -9.46
N ALA A 119 -6.58 13.52 -9.06
CA ALA A 119 -6.12 12.47 -9.96
C ALA A 119 -6.82 11.15 -9.66
N LYS A 120 -7.28 10.44 -10.69
CA LYS A 120 -7.84 9.10 -10.59
C LYS A 120 -6.85 8.10 -11.15
N ILE A 121 -6.64 7.00 -10.43
CA ILE A 121 -5.74 5.91 -10.81
C ILE A 121 -6.41 4.55 -10.59
N GLN A 122 -5.94 3.54 -11.30
CA GLN A 122 -6.39 2.15 -11.17
C GLN A 122 -5.18 1.21 -11.12
N PRO A 123 -4.33 1.29 -10.09
CA PRO A 123 -3.14 0.45 -10.00
C PRO A 123 -3.49 -1.02 -9.77
N GLY A 124 -2.62 -1.90 -10.23
CA GLY A 124 -2.68 -3.33 -9.92
C GLY A 124 -2.43 -3.58 -8.44
N ASN A 125 -1.40 -2.96 -7.88
CA ASN A 125 -0.97 -3.09 -6.48
C ASN A 125 -1.47 -1.93 -5.60
N ASP A 126 -1.43 -2.07 -4.27
CA ASP A 126 -1.85 -1.04 -3.31
C ASP A 126 -0.73 -0.01 -3.09
N ILE A 127 -0.49 0.84 -4.08
CA ILE A 127 0.66 1.75 -4.12
C ILE A 127 0.38 3.14 -3.54
N LEU A 128 -0.85 3.45 -3.15
CA LEU A 128 -1.26 4.80 -2.82
C LEU A 128 -0.45 5.41 -1.67
N SER A 129 -0.18 4.64 -0.61
CA SER A 129 0.66 5.08 0.51
C SER A 129 2.12 5.34 0.12
N LEU A 130 2.63 4.62 -0.87
CA LEU A 130 4.00 4.78 -1.38
C LEU A 130 4.19 6.08 -2.17
N MET A 131 3.09 6.65 -2.66
CA MET A 131 3.08 7.88 -3.46
C MET A 131 3.08 9.15 -2.60
N ALA A 132 2.72 9.05 -1.31
CA ALA A 132 2.50 10.18 -0.43
C ALA A 132 3.69 11.16 -0.40
N LEU A 133 4.87 10.67 -0.07
CA LEU A 133 6.07 11.51 0.06
C LEU A 133 6.44 12.21 -1.26
N HIS A 134 6.34 11.48 -2.39
CA HIS A 134 6.67 12.05 -3.70
C HIS A 134 5.76 13.23 -4.05
N PHE A 135 4.44 13.06 -3.93
CA PHE A 135 3.50 14.11 -4.32
C PHE A 135 3.41 15.25 -3.32
N SER A 136 3.62 14.99 -2.01
CA SER A 136 3.74 16.06 -1.01
C SER A 136 4.96 16.96 -1.29
N ASN A 137 6.08 16.38 -1.70
CA ASN A 137 7.28 17.16 -2.05
C ASN A 137 7.10 17.90 -3.39
N ARG A 138 6.34 17.33 -4.33
CA ARG A 138 6.11 17.92 -5.64
C ARG A 138 5.10 19.07 -5.61
N PHE A 139 4.06 18.95 -4.79
CA PHE A 139 2.94 19.90 -4.67
C PHE A 139 2.70 20.30 -3.21
N PRO A 140 3.69 20.87 -2.52
CA PRO A 140 3.58 21.17 -1.08
C PRO A 140 2.57 22.27 -0.74
N ASN A 141 2.29 23.13 -1.73
CA ASN A 141 1.44 24.31 -1.54
C ASN A 141 0.04 24.16 -2.14
N GLU A 142 -0.29 22.97 -2.64
CA GLU A 142 -1.55 22.68 -3.29
C GLU A 142 -2.39 21.71 -2.46
N ASN A 143 -3.70 21.88 -2.51
CA ASN A 143 -4.62 20.84 -2.05
C ASN A 143 -4.77 19.82 -3.17
N TRP A 144 -4.53 18.54 -2.89
CA TRP A 144 -4.67 17.51 -3.90
C TRP A 144 -5.17 16.18 -3.35
N VAL A 145 -5.81 15.43 -4.23
CA VAL A 145 -6.32 14.10 -3.95
C VAL A 145 -5.88 13.15 -5.05
N ILE A 146 -5.33 12.00 -4.68
CA ILE A 146 -5.12 10.87 -5.60
C ILE A 146 -6.08 9.76 -5.18
N TYR A 147 -6.96 9.36 -6.08
CA TYR A 147 -8.01 8.39 -5.83
C TYR A 147 -7.77 7.07 -6.57
N ASP A 148 -7.61 5.99 -5.80
CA ASP A 148 -7.59 4.61 -6.32
C ASP A 148 -9.03 4.10 -6.46
N GLU A 149 -9.52 4.12 -7.68
CA GLU A 149 -10.89 3.70 -8.02
C GLU A 149 -11.13 2.21 -7.73
N LYS A 150 -10.10 1.36 -7.92
CA LYS A 150 -10.21 -0.08 -7.72
C LYS A 150 -10.41 -0.45 -6.26
N ARG A 151 -9.74 0.28 -5.34
CA ARG A 151 -9.78 -0.01 -3.89
C ARG A 151 -10.65 0.96 -3.11
N GLN A 152 -11.23 1.96 -3.78
CA GLN A 152 -12.03 3.02 -3.17
C GLN A 152 -11.25 3.69 -2.00
N LYS A 153 -9.99 4.03 -2.28
CA LYS A 153 -9.10 4.72 -1.35
C LYS A 153 -8.68 6.07 -1.92
N ALA A 154 -8.56 7.06 -1.08
CA ALA A 154 -8.05 8.37 -1.46
C ALA A 154 -6.86 8.75 -0.59
N LEU A 155 -5.82 9.27 -1.22
CA LEU A 155 -4.71 9.95 -0.56
C LEU A 155 -4.95 11.44 -0.71
N CYS A 156 -5.20 12.11 0.41
CA CYS A 156 -5.55 13.53 0.46
C CYS A 156 -4.39 14.32 1.07
N HIS A 157 -4.05 15.45 0.48
CA HIS A 157 -3.09 16.41 0.99
C HIS A 157 -3.72 17.80 1.02
N GLU A 158 -3.72 18.40 2.18
CA GLU A 158 -4.08 19.80 2.38
C GLU A 158 -2.81 20.63 2.52
N LYS A 159 -2.77 21.79 1.89
CA LYS A 159 -1.63 22.70 1.96
C LYS A 159 -1.12 22.89 3.38
N GLY A 160 0.16 22.58 3.59
CA GLY A 160 0.85 22.72 4.87
C GLY A 160 0.52 21.65 5.90
N LYS A 161 -0.23 20.59 5.53
CA LYS A 161 -0.52 19.44 6.40
C LYS A 161 0.08 18.14 5.84
N GLU A 162 0.14 17.13 6.70
CA GLU A 162 0.52 15.78 6.26
C GLU A 162 -0.57 15.12 5.43
N CYS A 163 -0.17 14.17 4.58
CA CYS A 163 -1.12 13.37 3.81
C CYS A 163 -1.97 12.47 4.70
N VAL A 164 -3.24 12.39 4.40
CA VAL A 164 -4.20 11.52 5.06
C VAL A 164 -4.75 10.49 4.09
N MET A 165 -4.82 9.23 4.53
CA MET A 165 -5.43 8.14 3.76
C MET A 165 -6.89 7.97 4.16
N ARG A 166 -7.79 8.02 3.20
CA ARG A 166 -9.23 7.76 3.37
C ARG A 166 -9.60 6.44 2.69
N LYS A 167 -10.47 5.64 3.31
CA LYS A 167 -10.96 4.36 2.79
C LYS A 167 -12.48 4.40 2.65
N GLY A 168 -13.00 3.63 1.69
CA GLY A 168 -14.44 3.56 1.45
C GLY A 168 -15.02 4.80 0.78
N VAL A 169 -14.17 5.63 0.19
CA VAL A 169 -14.57 6.88 -0.48
C VAL A 169 -15.02 6.55 -1.90
N ARG A 170 -16.14 7.14 -2.33
CA ARG A 170 -16.60 7.13 -3.72
C ARG A 170 -16.56 8.55 -4.26
N ILE A 171 -15.64 8.82 -5.17
CA ILE A 171 -15.52 10.14 -5.81
C ILE A 171 -16.20 10.08 -7.17
N GLN A 172 -17.35 10.72 -7.29
CA GLN A 172 -17.98 10.97 -8.59
C GLN A 172 -17.45 12.30 -9.12
N VAL A 173 -16.92 12.31 -10.34
CA VAL A 173 -16.58 13.57 -11.02
C VAL A 173 -17.81 13.98 -11.80
N PRO A 174 -18.44 15.12 -11.49
CA PRO A 174 -19.53 15.62 -12.28
C PRO A 174 -19.04 15.89 -13.71
N GLY A 175 -19.68 15.30 -14.70
CA GLY A 175 -19.62 15.79 -16.06
C GLY A 175 -20.31 17.15 -16.10
N SER A 176 -19.55 18.24 -16.22
CA SER A 176 -19.95 19.56 -16.72
C SER A 176 -21.21 20.24 -16.15
N THR A 177 -21.65 19.95 -14.94
CA THR A 177 -22.74 20.70 -14.31
C THR A 177 -22.34 21.05 -12.86
N VAL A 178 -22.50 22.31 -12.52
CA VAL A 178 -22.32 22.90 -11.19
C VAL A 178 -23.35 22.25 -10.25
N GLY A 179 -22.95 21.24 -9.51
CA GLY A 179 -23.85 20.55 -8.60
C GLY A 179 -23.14 19.45 -7.84
N ASP A 180 -23.01 19.66 -6.59
CA ASP A 180 -22.66 18.81 -5.46
C ASP A 180 -21.25 19.02 -4.89
N MET A 181 -21.14 20.09 -4.12
CA MET A 181 -19.92 20.43 -3.38
C MET A 181 -19.78 19.65 -2.05
N GLY A 182 -20.85 19.03 -1.54
CA GLY A 182 -20.84 18.33 -0.25
C GLY A 182 -19.96 17.06 -0.23
N GLU A 183 -19.90 16.33 -1.33
CA GLU A 183 -19.12 15.07 -1.41
C GLU A 183 -17.59 15.25 -1.26
N TYR A 184 -17.07 16.45 -1.58
CA TYR A 184 -15.63 16.70 -1.50
C TYR A 184 -15.18 17.28 -0.16
N GLU A 185 -16.08 17.90 0.61
CA GLU A 185 -15.76 18.43 1.94
C GLU A 185 -15.46 17.30 2.95
N GLU A 186 -16.09 16.14 2.78
CA GLU A 186 -15.82 14.95 3.61
C GLU A 186 -14.40 14.38 3.44
N LEU A 187 -13.70 14.74 2.36
CA LEU A 187 -12.31 14.28 2.14
C LEU A 187 -11.31 14.96 3.08
N TRP A 188 -11.68 16.11 3.66
CA TRP A 188 -10.80 16.93 4.49
C TRP A 188 -11.15 16.89 5.99
N GLN A 189 -12.26 16.26 6.37
CA GLN A 189 -12.67 16.02 7.76
C GLN A 189 -12.02 14.73 8.29
#